data_0667299c73f0c3d202415a0d550b3dd6
#
_entry.id   0667299c73f0c3d202415a0d550b3dd6
#
_cell.length_a   1.000
_cell.length_b   1.000
_cell.length_c   1.000
_cell.angle_alpha   90.00
_cell.angle_beta   90.00
_cell.angle_gamma   90.00
#
_symmetry.space_group_name_H-M   'P 1'
#
loop_
_entity.id
_entity.type
_entity.pdbx_description
1 polymer ?
#
loop_
_entity_poly.entity_id
_entity_poly.type
_entity_poly.pdbx_seq_one_letter_code
_entity_poly.pdbx_strand_id
1 'polypeptide(L)' 'EESIDEVLKLLKSLREEGLSLKQSVSIAKEQTKVSKKIIYNQALKIWE' A
#
# COMPACT_ATOMS: atom_id res chain seq x y z
N GLU A 1 -7.79 12.59 -7.70
CA GLU A 1 -8.10 12.40 -6.30
C GLU A 1 -7.56 11.09 -5.78
N GLU A 2 -6.94 11.13 -4.62
CA GLU A 2 -6.31 9.94 -4.07
C GLU A 2 -7.28 9.20 -3.18
N SER A 3 -7.30 7.88 -3.31
CA SER A 3 -8.22 7.03 -2.56
C SER A 3 -7.45 6.25 -1.50
N ILE A 4 -7.41 6.81 -0.31
CA ILE A 4 -6.68 6.17 0.79
C ILE A 4 -7.33 4.85 1.18
N ASP A 5 -8.66 4.79 1.14
CA ASP A 5 -9.36 3.55 1.50
C ASP A 5 -8.96 2.41 0.59
N GLU A 6 -8.84 2.68 -0.71
CA GLU A 6 -8.43 1.64 -1.66
C GLU A 6 -6.99 1.21 -1.41
N VAL A 7 -6.14 2.19 -1.08
CA VAL A 7 -4.75 1.88 -0.77
C VAL A 7 -4.66 0.98 0.44
N LEU A 8 -5.42 1.30 1.48
CA LEU A 8 -5.40 0.50 2.70
C LEU A 8 -5.89 -0.92 2.45
N LYS A 9 -6.96 -1.06 1.69
CA LYS A 9 -7.48 -2.38 1.37
C LYS A 9 -6.46 -3.20 0.60
N LEU A 10 -5.85 -2.57 -0.39
CA LEU A 10 -4.87 -3.26 -1.20
C LEU A 10 -3.65 -3.66 -0.38
N LEU A 11 -3.16 -2.77 0.46
CA LEU A 11 -2.00 -3.06 1.27
C LEU A 11 -2.27 -4.20 2.26
N LYS A 12 -3.45 -4.21 2.86
CA LYS A 12 -3.80 -5.29 3.77
C LYS A 12 -3.82 -6.64 3.05
N SER A 13 -4.37 -6.63 1.85
CA SER A 13 -4.45 -7.86 1.06
C SER A 13 -3.05 -8.34 0.70
N LEU A 14 -2.17 -7.42 0.30
CA LEU A 14 -0.81 -7.77 -0.05
C LEU A 14 -0.04 -8.30 1.16
N ARG A 15 -0.28 -7.73 2.32
CA ARG A 15 0.36 -8.21 3.54
C ARG A 15 -0.05 -9.63 3.86
N GLU A 16 -1.33 -9.93 3.68
CA GLU A 16 -1.82 -11.29 3.93
C GLU A 16 -1.23 -12.29 2.97
N GLU A 17 -0.86 -11.83 1.78
CA GLU A 17 -0.22 -12.69 0.80
C GLU A 17 1.24 -12.98 1.16
N GLY A 18 1.77 -12.29 2.13
CA GLY A 18 3.14 -12.52 2.56
C GLY A 18 4.15 -11.61 1.89
N LEU A 19 3.69 -10.57 1.23
CA LEU A 19 4.59 -9.65 0.54
C LEU A 19 5.26 -8.70 1.53
N SER A 20 6.46 -8.26 1.19
CA SER A 20 7.18 -7.31 2.02
C SER A 20 6.62 -5.91 1.86
N LEU A 21 6.99 -5.03 2.80
CA LEU A 21 6.57 -3.64 2.74
C LEU A 21 6.96 -3.00 1.40
N LYS A 22 8.20 -3.19 1.00
CA LYS A 22 8.70 -2.60 -0.23
C LYS A 22 7.91 -3.08 -1.44
N GLN A 23 7.69 -4.38 -1.54
CA GLN A 23 6.97 -4.95 -2.66
C GLN A 23 5.53 -4.46 -2.68
N SER A 24 4.92 -4.40 -1.51
CA SER A 24 3.53 -3.96 -1.43
C SER A 24 3.37 -2.50 -1.84
N VAL A 25 4.29 -1.65 -1.40
CA VAL A 25 4.24 -0.25 -1.76
C VAL A 25 4.38 -0.07 -3.28
N SER A 26 5.29 -0.82 -3.87
CA SER A 26 5.51 -0.73 -5.32
C SER A 26 4.26 -1.15 -6.08
N ILE A 27 3.65 -2.25 -5.68
CA ILE A 27 2.46 -2.76 -6.34
C ILE A 27 1.30 -1.78 -6.16
N ALA A 28 1.11 -1.28 -4.96
CA ALA A 28 0.02 -0.37 -4.68
C ALA A 28 0.16 0.92 -5.48
N LYS A 29 1.38 1.42 -5.61
CA LYS A 29 1.63 2.62 -6.40
C LYS A 29 1.23 2.42 -7.85
N GLU A 30 1.54 1.25 -8.40
CA GLU A 30 1.20 0.96 -9.78
C GLU A 30 -0.30 0.83 -9.98
N GLN A 31 -0.97 0.22 -9.02
CA GLN A 31 -2.38 -0.09 -9.17
C GLN A 31 -3.29 1.11 -8.88
N THR A 32 -2.93 1.89 -7.87
CA THR A 32 -3.80 2.99 -7.45
C THR A 32 -3.34 4.34 -7.98
N LYS A 33 -2.11 4.42 -8.43
CA LYS A 33 -1.51 5.67 -8.92
C LYS A 33 -1.46 6.75 -7.85
N VAL A 34 -1.58 6.36 -6.60
CA VAL A 34 -1.39 7.26 -5.47
C VAL A 34 0.10 7.47 -5.27
N SER A 35 0.49 8.62 -4.74
CA SER A 35 1.90 8.92 -4.59
C SER A 35 2.57 7.92 -3.63
N LYS A 36 3.82 7.61 -3.92
CA LYS A 36 4.55 6.63 -3.13
C LYS A 36 4.64 7.04 -1.66
N LYS A 37 4.79 8.32 -1.42
CA LYS A 37 4.92 8.82 -0.06
C LYS A 37 3.68 8.48 0.77
N ILE A 38 2.51 8.69 0.20
CA ILE A 38 1.26 8.42 0.90
C ILE A 38 1.11 6.93 1.12
N ILE A 39 1.39 6.13 0.09
CA ILE A 39 1.28 4.68 0.21
C ILE A 39 2.24 4.16 1.26
N TYR A 40 3.46 4.66 1.28
CA TYR A 40 4.46 4.22 2.23
C TYR A 40 4.03 4.54 3.66
N ASN A 41 3.48 5.74 3.88
CA ASN A 41 2.99 6.12 5.20
C ASN A 41 1.89 5.18 5.68
N GLN A 42 0.97 4.83 4.79
CA GLN A 42 -0.10 3.91 5.16
C GLN A 42 0.45 2.51 5.41
N ALA A 43 1.40 2.09 4.59
CA ALA A 43 1.97 0.76 4.73
C ALA A 43 2.71 0.60 6.06
N LEU A 44 3.39 1.64 6.51
CA LEU A 44 4.09 1.59 7.78
C LEU A 44 3.14 1.26 8.92
N LYS A 45 1.93 1.78 8.86
CA LYS A 45 0.93 1.50 9.90
C LYS A 45 0.46 0.05 9.85
N ILE A 46 0.40 -0.50 8.66
CA ILE A 46 -0.09 -1.86 8.48
C ILE A 46 0.99 -2.89 8.82
N TRP A 47 2.23 -2.61 8.46
CA TRP A 47 3.35 -3.53 8.70
C TRP A 47 4.03 -3.35 10.04
N GLU A 48 3.59 -2.44 10.81
CA GLU A 48 4.14 -2.15 12.13
C GLU A 48 4.00 -3.31 13.14
#